data_9883877b0afa321ec91a639573d3fb4c
#
_entry.id   9883877b0afa321ec91a639573d3fb4c
#
_cell.length_a   1.000
_cell.length_b   1.000
_cell.length_c   1.000
_cell.angle_alpha   90.00
_cell.angle_beta   90.00
_cell.angle_gamma   90.00
#
_symmetry.space_group_name_H-M   'P 1'
#
loop_
_entity.id
_entity.type
_entity.pdbx_description
1 polymer ?
#
loop_
_entity_poly.entity_id
_entity_poly.type
_entity_poly.pdbx_seq_one_letter_code
_entity_poly.pdbx_strand_id
1 'polypeptide(L)' 'MTKTLIFDTETTGKNDPILIEAAWIEVLDIPSFQLGASFCERFNPGKPIELGALATHHIYDEELVDCLPASSFAL' A
#
# COMPACT_ATOMS: atom_id res chain seq x y z
N MET A 1 -4.73 -15.84 -19.83
CA MET A 1 -3.59 -16.22 -18.98
C MET A 1 -3.75 -15.59 -17.61
N THR A 2 -3.62 -16.39 -16.56
CA THR A 2 -3.79 -15.95 -15.19
C THR A 2 -2.47 -15.41 -14.65
N LYS A 3 -2.54 -14.27 -13.95
CA LYS A 3 -1.39 -13.73 -13.21
C LYS A 3 -1.59 -13.98 -11.73
N THR A 4 -0.52 -14.37 -11.06
CA THR A 4 -0.51 -14.46 -9.60
C THR A 4 0.18 -13.24 -9.04
N LEU A 5 -0.51 -12.52 -8.16
CA LEU A 5 0.02 -11.33 -7.51
C LEU A 5 -0.02 -11.50 -6.00
N ILE A 6 1.03 -11.03 -5.35
CA ILE A 6 1.01 -10.81 -3.90
C ILE A 6 0.68 -9.34 -3.72
N PHE A 7 -0.41 -9.05 -3.03
CA PHE A 7 -0.94 -7.70 -2.86
C PHE A 7 -1.00 -7.35 -1.38
N ASP A 8 -0.57 -6.14 -1.03
CA ASP A 8 -0.59 -5.66 0.34
C ASP A 8 -0.96 -4.18 0.37
N THR A 9 -1.63 -3.76 1.44
CA THR A 9 -2.00 -2.37 1.65
C THR A 9 -1.74 -1.94 3.09
N GLU A 10 -1.49 -0.64 3.26
CA GLU A 10 -1.46 0.01 4.57
C GLU A 10 -2.49 1.12 4.59
N THR A 11 -3.08 1.37 5.76
CA THR A 11 -4.13 2.38 5.92
C THR A 11 -3.87 3.28 7.12
N THR A 12 -4.71 4.31 7.26
CA THR A 12 -4.65 5.22 8.41
C THR A 12 -5.01 4.57 9.74
N GLY A 13 -5.70 3.43 9.73
CA GLY A 13 -6.11 2.75 10.96
C GLY A 13 -7.45 2.05 10.81
N LYS A 14 -8.11 1.80 11.94
CA LYS A 14 -9.37 1.04 11.99
C LYS A 14 -10.61 1.93 11.85
N ASN A 15 -10.51 3.21 12.14
CA ASN A 15 -11.65 4.14 12.09
C ASN A 15 -11.69 4.81 10.72
N ASP A 16 -12.69 4.46 9.90
CA ASP A 16 -12.83 4.96 8.53
C ASP A 16 -11.50 4.92 7.78
N PRO A 17 -10.92 3.72 7.60
CA PRO A 17 -9.56 3.58 7.05
C PRO A 17 -9.44 4.16 5.66
N ILE A 18 -8.37 4.92 5.45
CA ILE A 18 -8.01 5.46 4.13
C ILE A 18 -6.67 4.87 3.74
N LEU A 19 -6.56 4.47 2.49
CA LEU A 19 -5.35 3.89 1.93
C LEU A 19 -4.17 4.88 1.99
N ILE A 20 -3.02 4.42 2.47
CA ILE A 20 -1.77 5.20 2.45
C ILE A 20 -0.67 4.54 1.65
N GLU A 21 -0.75 3.23 1.45
CA GLU A 21 0.22 2.52 0.60
C GLU A 21 -0.45 1.32 -0.04
N ALA A 22 -0.18 1.11 -1.32
CA ALA A 22 -0.59 -0.08 -2.04
C ALA A 22 0.64 -0.66 -2.74
N ALA A 23 0.83 -1.95 -2.60
CA ALA A 23 1.96 -2.66 -3.20
C ALA A 23 1.52 -3.99 -3.76
N TRP A 24 2.11 -4.38 -4.87
CA TRP A 24 1.94 -5.74 -5.38
C TRP A 24 3.21 -6.20 -6.10
N ILE A 25 3.37 -7.50 -6.19
CA ILE A 25 4.44 -8.11 -6.94
C ILE A 25 3.91 -9.33 -7.67
N GLU A 26 4.32 -9.49 -8.92
CA GLU A 26 3.94 -10.63 -9.73
C GLU A 26 4.80 -11.84 -9.39
N VAL A 27 4.16 -13.00 -9.20
CA VAL A 27 4.85 -14.26 -9.01
C VAL A 27 4.79 -15.02 -10.32
N LEU A 28 5.93 -15.17 -11.00
CA LEU A 28 6.03 -15.83 -12.29
C LEU A 28 6.00 -17.34 -12.19
N ASP A 29 6.60 -17.90 -11.14
CA ASP A 29 6.68 -19.33 -10.91
C ASP A 29 6.59 -19.60 -9.41
N ILE A 30 5.49 -20.23 -8.99
CA ILE A 30 5.25 -20.47 -7.57
C ILE A 30 6.26 -21.43 -6.95
N PRO A 31 6.60 -22.58 -7.58
CA PRO A 31 7.60 -23.48 -6.99
C PRO A 31 8.98 -22.86 -6.76
N SER A 32 9.45 -22.01 -7.66
CA SER A 32 10.74 -21.37 -7.54
C SER A 32 10.68 -19.94 -6.98
N PHE A 33 9.48 -19.41 -6.81
CA PHE A 33 9.24 -18.02 -6.38
C PHE A 33 9.97 -16.99 -7.23
N GLN A 34 9.98 -17.21 -8.54
CA GLN A 34 10.48 -16.18 -9.45
C GLN A 34 9.53 -14.98 -9.45
N LEU A 35 10.09 -13.79 -9.25
CA LEU A 35 9.31 -12.56 -9.16
C LEU A 35 9.42 -11.77 -10.46
N GLY A 36 8.30 -11.19 -10.87
CA GLY A 36 8.23 -10.35 -12.06
C GLY A 36 8.09 -8.88 -11.71
N ALA A 37 7.17 -8.19 -12.39
CA ALA A 37 6.93 -6.78 -12.17
C ALA A 37 6.43 -6.50 -10.75
N SER A 38 6.78 -5.34 -10.23
CA SER A 38 6.31 -4.91 -8.92
C SER A 38 5.81 -3.47 -8.98
N PHE A 39 4.98 -3.13 -8.01
CA PHE A 39 4.39 -1.80 -7.86
C PHE A 39 4.35 -1.47 -6.37
N CYS A 40 4.69 -0.23 -6.04
CA CYS A 40 4.50 0.27 -4.69
C CYS A 40 4.27 1.77 -4.78
N GLU A 41 3.17 2.24 -4.23
CA GLU A 41 2.84 3.66 -4.24
C GLU A 41 2.19 4.06 -2.93
N ARG A 42 2.54 5.27 -2.47
CA ARG A 42 1.98 5.87 -1.27
C ARG A 42 1.04 6.99 -1.63
N PHE A 43 0.10 7.26 -0.72
CA PHE A 43 -0.97 8.24 -0.94
C PHE A 43 -1.14 9.13 0.28
N ASN A 44 -1.58 10.35 0.04
CA ASN A 44 -1.97 11.27 1.10
C ASN A 44 -3.43 11.00 1.46
N PRO A 45 -3.70 10.54 2.71
CA PRO A 45 -5.07 10.20 3.10
C PRO A 45 -5.96 11.41 3.43
N GLY A 46 -5.36 12.60 3.61
CA GLY A 46 -6.11 13.79 4.00
C GLY A 46 -6.54 13.81 5.45
N LYS A 47 -6.00 12.91 6.26
CA LYS A 47 -6.25 12.86 7.70
C LYS A 47 -5.07 12.19 8.41
N PRO A 48 -4.93 12.40 9.75
CA PRO A 48 -3.83 11.82 10.51
C PRO A 48 -3.87 10.29 10.54
N ILE A 49 -2.68 9.68 10.61
CA ILE A 49 -2.53 8.24 10.82
C ILE A 49 -2.74 7.95 12.31
N GLU A 50 -3.52 6.92 12.60
CA GLU A 50 -3.74 6.48 13.98
C GLU A 50 -2.46 5.86 14.56
N LEU A 51 -2.25 6.03 15.85
CA LEU A 51 -1.05 5.52 16.52
C LEU A 51 -0.90 4.00 16.37
N GLY A 52 -2.01 3.27 16.44
CA GLY A 52 -1.97 1.81 16.28
C GLY A 52 -1.50 1.40 14.89
N ALA A 53 -1.91 2.12 13.86
CA ALA A 53 -1.47 1.87 12.49
C ALA A 53 0.02 2.24 12.35
N LEU A 54 0.42 3.40 12.86
CA LEU A 54 1.83 3.83 12.83
C LEU A 54 2.74 2.79 13.48
N ALA A 55 2.32 2.23 14.60
CA ALA A 55 3.09 1.19 15.30
C ALA A 55 3.29 -0.07 14.45
N THR A 56 2.39 -0.30 13.50
CA THR A 56 2.45 -1.47 12.62
C THR A 56 3.30 -1.23 11.37
N HIS A 57 3.05 -0.12 10.65
CA HIS A 57 3.69 0.09 9.35
C HIS A 57 4.82 1.13 9.37
N HIS A 58 4.94 1.91 10.45
CA HIS A 58 6.02 2.90 10.62
C HIS A 58 6.07 3.98 9.53
N ILE A 59 4.94 4.29 8.91
CA ILE A 59 4.82 5.37 7.92
C ILE A 59 4.28 6.61 8.62
N TYR A 60 5.05 7.71 8.60
CA TYR A 60 4.68 8.95 9.26
C TYR A 60 3.88 9.86 8.35
N ASP A 61 3.03 10.70 8.93
CA ASP A 61 2.22 11.67 8.17
C ASP A 61 3.08 12.52 7.25
N GLU A 62 4.25 12.94 7.72
CA GLU A 62 5.16 13.81 6.96
C GLU A 62 5.64 13.17 5.66
N GLU A 63 5.69 11.85 5.59
CA GLU A 63 6.13 11.12 4.41
C GLU A 63 5.07 11.13 3.30
N LEU A 64 3.83 11.52 3.62
CA LEU A 64 2.71 11.44 2.70
C LEU A 64 2.22 12.79 2.19
N VAL A 65 2.73 13.91 2.71
CA VAL A 65 2.20 15.24 2.39
C VAL A 65 2.31 15.58 0.90
N ASP A 66 3.33 15.10 0.22
CA ASP A 66 3.55 15.37 -1.21
C ASP A 66 3.05 14.24 -2.11
N CYS A 67 2.40 13.22 -1.53
CA CYS A 67 1.84 12.12 -2.31
C CYS A 67 0.49 12.50 -2.91
N LEU A 68 0.11 11.80 -3.99
CA LEU A 68 -1.21 11.95 -4.59
C LEU A 68 -2.29 11.54 -3.57
N PRO A 69 -3.49 12.12 -3.67
CA PRO A 69 -4.57 11.73 -2.76
C PRO A 69 -4.97 10.26 -2.95
N ALA A 70 -5.42 9.63 -1.86
CA ALA A 70 -5.83 8.24 -1.89
C ALA A 70 -6.94 7.98 -2.91
N SER A 71 -7.77 8.99 -3.18
CA SER A 71 -8.84 8.90 -4.17
C SER A 71 -8.34 8.69 -5.60
N SER A 72 -7.05 8.93 -5.86
CA SER A 72 -6.47 8.72 -7.19
C SER A 72 -6.03 7.26 -7.42
N PHE A 73 -6.09 6.40 -6.39
CA PHE A 73 -5.73 5.00 -6.53
C PHE A 73 -6.75 4.26 -7.38
N ALA A 74 -6.25 3.48 -8.36
CA ALA A 74 -7.07 2.60 -9.17
C ALA A 74 -6.26 1.35 -9.52
N LEU A 75 -6.90 0.21 -9.41
CA LEU A 75 -6.31 -1.05 -9.84
C LEU A 75 -6.48 -1.26 -11.33
#